data_4e2d1bbc2cd74f78f75a13bc75a651c2
#
_entry.id   4e2d1bbc2cd74f78f75a13bc75a651c2
#
_cell.length_a   1.000
_cell.length_b   1.000
_cell.length_c   1.000
_cell.angle_alpha   90.00
_cell.angle_beta   90.00
_cell.angle_gamma   90.00
#
_symmetry.space_group_name_H-M   'P 1'
#
loop_
_entity.id
_entity.type
_entity.pdbx_description
1 polymer ?
#
loop_
_entity_poly.entity_id
_entity_poly.type
_entity_poly.pdbx_seq_one_letter_code
_entity_poly.pdbx_strand_id
1 'polypeptide(L)'
;MSQIACPQCLATNRVPEDKPAEKARCGSCKAALFDRHPVEADEKSFDTLVNRTDIPVVVDFWAPWCGPCRMMAPAYEQAAAHLEPDVRLLKVDTQANPGLAARFGIRSIPTLAVFKDGKEVTRQAGAMPGPQLLRWIESVTAYA
;
A
#
# COMPACT_ATOMS: atom_id res chain seq x y z
N MET A 1 17.50 -9.84 -3.83
CA MET A 1 16.32 -10.13 -4.67
C MET A 1 15.06 -9.93 -3.85
N SER A 2 14.14 -9.10 -4.33
CA SER A 2 12.90 -8.78 -3.63
C SER A 2 11.73 -9.53 -4.25
N GLN A 3 10.85 -10.04 -3.38
CA GLN A 3 9.60 -10.67 -3.77
C GLN A 3 8.51 -9.60 -3.82
N ILE A 4 7.79 -9.51 -4.94
CA ILE A 4 6.73 -8.51 -5.15
C ILE A 4 5.51 -9.21 -5.73
N ALA A 5 4.36 -9.04 -5.09
CA ALA A 5 3.10 -9.53 -5.62
C ALA A 5 2.62 -8.59 -6.73
N CYS A 6 2.18 -9.17 -7.86
CA CYS A 6 1.64 -8.38 -8.95
C CYS A 6 0.29 -7.78 -8.55
N PRO A 7 0.09 -6.45 -8.69
CA PRO A 7 -1.19 -5.84 -8.32
C PRO A 7 -2.34 -6.24 -9.26
N GLN A 8 -2.05 -6.77 -10.44
CA GLN A 8 -3.07 -7.14 -11.42
C GLN A 8 -3.50 -8.61 -11.31
N CYS A 9 -2.54 -9.54 -11.27
CA CYS A 9 -2.87 -10.97 -11.28
C CYS A 9 -2.49 -11.71 -10.00
N LEU A 10 -1.87 -11.03 -9.05
CA LEU A 10 -1.45 -11.55 -7.74
C LEU A 10 -0.34 -12.61 -7.81
N ALA A 11 0.28 -12.81 -8.96
CA ALA A 11 1.43 -13.71 -9.06
C ALA A 11 2.60 -13.15 -8.26
N THR A 12 3.37 -14.03 -7.64
CA THR A 12 4.57 -13.64 -6.93
C THR A 12 5.72 -13.49 -7.93
N ASN A 13 6.38 -12.32 -7.89
CA ASN A 13 7.51 -12.02 -8.75
C ASN A 13 8.77 -11.84 -7.91
N ARG A 14 9.92 -12.16 -8.50
CA ARG A 14 11.22 -11.89 -7.88
C ARG A 14 11.93 -10.84 -8.72
N VAL A 15 12.26 -9.72 -8.10
CA VAL A 15 12.93 -8.61 -8.76
C VAL A 15 14.39 -8.61 -8.33
N PRO A 16 15.36 -8.88 -9.25
CA PRO A 16 16.77 -8.84 -8.91
C PRO A 16 17.21 -7.45 -8.48
N GLU A 17 18.17 -7.40 -7.55
CA GLU A 17 18.67 -6.13 -7.02
C GLU A 17 19.42 -5.30 -8.06
N ASP A 18 20.00 -5.97 -9.07
CA ASP A 18 20.76 -5.33 -10.13
C ASP A 18 19.90 -4.77 -11.26
N LYS A 19 18.56 -4.93 -11.17
CA LYS A 19 17.63 -4.40 -12.17
C LYS A 19 16.77 -3.32 -11.57
N PRO A 20 16.44 -2.26 -12.35
CA PRO A 20 15.57 -1.19 -11.84
C PRO A 20 14.15 -1.71 -11.60
N ALA A 21 13.73 -1.72 -10.34
CA ALA A 21 12.43 -2.24 -9.95
C ALA A 21 11.28 -1.44 -10.57
N GLU A 22 11.48 -0.14 -10.79
CA GLU A 22 10.46 0.72 -11.41
C GLU A 22 10.11 0.32 -12.85
N LYS A 23 10.95 -0.49 -13.49
CA LYS A 23 10.71 -0.98 -14.86
C LYS A 23 10.29 -2.45 -14.89
N ALA A 24 10.17 -3.08 -13.72
CA ALA A 24 9.85 -4.50 -13.63
C ALA A 24 8.43 -4.78 -14.08
N ARG A 25 8.25 -5.91 -14.75
CA ARG A 25 6.94 -6.39 -15.20
C ARG A 25 6.69 -7.78 -14.66
N CYS A 26 5.40 -8.08 -14.46
CA CYS A 26 5.00 -9.40 -13.99
C CYS A 26 5.35 -10.47 -15.01
N GLY A 27 5.97 -11.54 -14.56
CA GLY A 27 6.33 -12.67 -15.42
C GLY A 27 5.13 -13.41 -15.96
N SER A 28 3.98 -13.34 -15.27
CA SER A 28 2.75 -14.03 -15.68
C SER A 28 1.88 -13.19 -16.61
N CYS A 29 1.49 -11.99 -16.18
CA CYS A 29 0.51 -11.19 -16.94
C CYS A 29 1.13 -10.03 -17.71
N LYS A 30 2.42 -9.77 -17.53
CA LYS A 30 3.20 -8.72 -18.22
C LYS A 30 2.83 -7.29 -17.83
N ALA A 31 1.96 -7.10 -16.84
CA ALA A 31 1.64 -5.77 -16.32
C ALA A 31 2.84 -5.19 -15.57
N ALA A 32 2.95 -3.88 -15.52
CA ALA A 32 3.97 -3.22 -14.71
C ALA A 32 3.72 -3.55 -13.23
N LEU A 33 4.78 -3.89 -12.49
CA LEU A 33 4.66 -4.14 -11.05
C LEU A 33 4.46 -2.85 -10.26
N PHE A 34 4.98 -1.75 -10.76
CA PHE A 34 4.88 -0.43 -10.14
C PHE A 34 4.47 0.59 -11.20
N ASP A 35 3.30 1.19 -11.02
CA ASP A 35 2.78 2.22 -11.92
C ASP A 35 2.70 3.59 -11.25
N ARG A 36 3.25 3.72 -10.04
CA ARG A 36 3.30 4.94 -9.24
C ARG A 36 1.93 5.46 -8.80
N HIS A 37 0.99 4.54 -8.65
CA HIS A 37 -0.35 4.80 -8.10
C HIS A 37 -0.63 3.85 -6.96
N PRO A 38 -1.43 4.24 -5.96
CA PRO A 38 -1.87 3.29 -4.94
C PRO A 38 -2.67 2.16 -5.58
N VAL A 39 -2.56 0.98 -5.00
CA VAL A 39 -3.25 -0.21 -5.48
C VAL A 39 -4.48 -0.48 -4.61
N GLU A 40 -5.65 -0.64 -5.24
CA GLU A 40 -6.86 -1.05 -4.53
C GLU A 40 -6.72 -2.51 -4.12
N ALA A 41 -6.88 -2.77 -2.81
CA ALA A 41 -6.87 -4.12 -2.27
C ALA A 41 -8.25 -4.45 -1.72
N ASP A 42 -8.66 -5.70 -1.88
CA ASP A 42 -9.92 -6.23 -1.38
C ASP A 42 -9.68 -7.44 -0.50
N GLU A 43 -10.77 -8.07 -0.04
CA GLU A 43 -10.67 -9.23 0.85
C GLU A 43 -9.98 -10.43 0.17
N LYS A 44 -9.99 -10.50 -1.15
CA LYS A 44 -9.34 -11.58 -1.90
C LYS A 44 -7.86 -11.33 -2.15
N SER A 45 -7.47 -10.06 -2.34
CA SER A 45 -6.10 -9.71 -2.75
C SER A 45 -5.21 -9.26 -1.60
N PHE A 46 -5.79 -8.80 -0.48
CA PHE A 46 -5.06 -8.14 0.59
C PHE A 46 -3.89 -9.00 1.12
N ASP A 47 -4.17 -10.24 1.49
CA ASP A 47 -3.13 -11.08 2.10
C ASP A 47 -1.99 -11.36 1.12
N THR A 48 -2.29 -11.57 -0.15
CA THR A 48 -1.23 -11.77 -1.15
C THR A 48 -0.40 -10.51 -1.33
N LEU A 49 -1.05 -9.36 -1.46
CA LEU A 49 -0.35 -8.08 -1.67
C LEU A 49 0.52 -7.71 -0.47
N VAL A 50 0.09 -8.04 0.74
CA VAL A 50 0.84 -7.74 1.96
C VAL A 50 1.90 -8.82 2.25
N ASN A 51 1.52 -10.10 2.18
CA ASN A 51 2.40 -11.19 2.61
C ASN A 51 3.45 -11.58 1.56
N ARG A 52 3.17 -11.33 0.28
CA ARG A 52 4.07 -11.69 -0.83
C ARG A 52 4.82 -10.50 -1.40
N THR A 53 4.98 -9.45 -0.60
CA THR A 53 5.71 -8.24 -0.98
C THR A 53 6.72 -7.93 0.12
N ASP A 54 8.01 -7.96 -0.23
CA ASP A 54 9.10 -7.83 0.75
C ASP A 54 9.36 -6.39 1.18
N ILE A 55 9.04 -5.42 0.32
CA ILE A 55 9.18 -4.01 0.68
C ILE A 55 8.09 -3.59 1.66
N PRO A 56 8.28 -2.49 2.41
CA PRO A 56 7.22 -2.01 3.29
C PRO A 56 5.92 -1.73 2.53
N VAL A 57 4.80 -2.07 3.14
CA VAL A 57 3.47 -1.89 2.56
C VAL A 57 2.67 -0.95 3.46
N VAL A 58 2.21 0.16 2.89
CA VAL A 58 1.33 1.12 3.58
C VAL A 58 -0.09 0.87 3.10
N VAL A 59 -1.04 0.83 4.02
CA VAL A 59 -2.45 0.62 3.72
C VAL A 59 -3.25 1.80 4.22
N ASP A 60 -4.02 2.42 3.32
CA ASP A 60 -4.98 3.48 3.66
C ASP A 60 -6.37 2.85 3.78
N PHE A 61 -6.85 2.71 5.01
CA PHE A 61 -8.22 2.28 5.26
C PHE A 61 -9.13 3.51 5.18
N TRP A 62 -10.01 3.54 4.19
CA TRP A 62 -10.80 4.71 3.82
C TRP A 62 -12.23 4.32 3.45
N ALA A 63 -13.07 5.29 3.13
CA ALA A 63 -14.38 5.04 2.54
C ALA A 63 -14.74 6.19 1.59
N PRO A 64 -15.54 5.93 0.54
CA PRO A 64 -15.89 6.96 -0.44
C PRO A 64 -16.67 8.14 0.13
N TRP A 65 -17.45 7.91 1.20
CA TRP A 65 -18.26 8.97 1.85
C TRP A 65 -17.46 9.81 2.84
N CYS A 66 -16.24 9.44 3.14
CA CYS A 66 -15.43 10.08 4.18
C CYS A 66 -14.74 11.32 3.61
N GLY A 67 -15.12 12.50 4.12
CA GLY A 67 -14.54 13.77 3.68
C GLY A 67 -13.03 13.87 3.88
N PRO A 68 -12.53 13.63 5.12
CA PRO A 68 -11.07 13.65 5.36
C PRO A 68 -10.29 12.67 4.50
N CYS A 69 -10.86 11.48 4.23
CA CYS A 69 -10.23 10.50 3.32
C CYS A 69 -10.08 11.06 1.92
N ARG A 70 -11.13 11.69 1.41
CA ARG A 70 -11.15 12.28 0.07
C ARG A 70 -10.19 13.46 -0.03
N MET A 71 -10.08 14.25 1.04
CA MET A 71 -9.12 15.37 1.07
C MET A 71 -7.67 14.89 1.05
N MET A 72 -7.38 13.76 1.68
CA MET A 72 -6.04 13.18 1.71
C MET A 72 -5.68 12.42 0.43
N ALA A 73 -6.66 11.99 -0.36
CA ALA A 73 -6.42 11.13 -1.52
C ALA A 73 -5.37 11.69 -2.50
N PRO A 74 -5.39 12.97 -2.90
CA PRO A 74 -4.34 13.48 -3.80
C PRO A 74 -2.95 13.39 -3.21
N ALA A 75 -2.79 13.63 -1.91
CA ALA A 75 -1.50 13.51 -1.23
C ALA A 75 -1.02 12.06 -1.20
N TYR A 76 -1.94 11.12 -1.00
CA TYR A 76 -1.61 9.69 -1.01
C TYR A 76 -1.17 9.23 -2.41
N GLU A 77 -1.83 9.73 -3.46
CA GLU A 77 -1.43 9.50 -4.85
C GLU A 77 -0.01 10.03 -5.11
N GLN A 78 0.28 11.23 -4.65
CA GLN A 78 1.61 11.82 -4.81
C GLN A 78 2.66 11.06 -4.03
N ALA A 79 2.32 10.56 -2.85
CA ALA A 79 3.23 9.74 -2.06
C ALA A 79 3.59 8.45 -2.80
N ALA A 80 2.62 7.79 -3.44
CA ALA A 80 2.90 6.60 -4.24
C ALA A 80 3.85 6.91 -5.40
N ALA A 81 3.62 8.02 -6.11
CA ALA A 81 4.47 8.43 -7.21
C ALA A 81 5.91 8.71 -6.76
N HIS A 82 6.06 9.20 -5.53
CA HIS A 82 7.37 9.55 -4.98
C HIS A 82 8.10 8.34 -4.38
N LEU A 83 7.36 7.44 -3.71
CA LEU A 83 7.96 6.38 -2.89
C LEU A 83 8.13 5.05 -3.64
N GLU A 84 7.32 4.77 -4.67
CA GLU A 84 7.52 3.55 -5.44
C GLU A 84 8.82 3.64 -6.23
N PRO A 85 9.56 2.58 -6.37
CA PRO A 85 9.27 1.18 -6.01
C PRO A 85 9.76 0.76 -4.62
N ASP A 86 10.16 1.69 -3.77
CA ASP A 86 10.73 1.37 -2.46
C ASP A 86 9.67 1.03 -1.41
N VAL A 87 8.44 1.51 -1.62
CA VAL A 87 7.30 1.28 -0.74
C VAL A 87 6.08 0.96 -1.60
N ARG A 88 5.28 -0.02 -1.18
CA ARG A 88 4.00 -0.33 -1.82
C ARG A 88 2.89 0.39 -1.06
N LEU A 89 2.06 1.15 -1.77
CA LEU A 89 0.91 1.82 -1.17
C LEU A 89 -0.38 1.17 -1.63
N LEU A 90 -1.19 0.73 -0.67
CA LEU A 90 -2.49 0.10 -0.91
C LEU A 90 -3.60 0.98 -0.38
N LYS A 91 -4.79 0.81 -0.94
CA LYS A 91 -6.04 1.40 -0.42
C LYS A 91 -7.03 0.29 -0.17
N VAL A 92 -7.70 0.33 0.98
CA VAL A 92 -8.78 -0.60 1.32
C VAL A 92 -10.05 0.21 1.61
N ASP A 93 -11.05 0.07 0.75
CA ASP A 93 -12.37 0.66 0.96
C ASP A 93 -13.08 -0.14 2.05
N THR A 94 -13.23 0.44 3.22
CA THR A 94 -13.82 -0.26 4.39
C THR A 94 -15.31 -0.52 4.22
N GLN A 95 -15.99 0.24 3.36
CA GLN A 95 -17.40 0.00 3.07
C GLN A 95 -17.57 -1.22 2.17
N ALA A 96 -16.71 -1.37 1.16
CA ALA A 96 -16.73 -2.51 0.26
C ALA A 96 -16.11 -3.76 0.89
N ASN A 97 -15.21 -3.59 1.87
CA ASN A 97 -14.47 -4.68 2.50
C ASN A 97 -14.60 -4.63 4.03
N PRO A 98 -15.83 -4.79 4.56
CA PRO A 98 -16.04 -4.69 6.01
C PRO A 98 -15.30 -5.77 6.82
N GLY A 99 -15.04 -6.91 6.22
CA GLY A 99 -14.27 -7.98 6.88
C GLY A 99 -12.85 -7.56 7.18
N LEU A 100 -12.19 -6.84 6.28
CA LEU A 100 -10.85 -6.32 6.52
C LEU A 100 -10.86 -5.25 7.61
N ALA A 101 -11.85 -4.34 7.59
CA ALA A 101 -11.97 -3.32 8.61
C ALA A 101 -12.15 -3.95 10.01
N ALA A 102 -12.98 -4.96 10.11
CA ALA A 102 -13.20 -5.68 11.36
C ALA A 102 -11.94 -6.42 11.81
N ARG A 103 -11.26 -7.09 10.88
CA ARG A 103 -10.06 -7.87 11.17
C ARG A 103 -8.96 -7.01 11.80
N PHE A 104 -8.79 -5.79 11.32
CA PHE A 104 -7.76 -4.88 11.83
C PHE A 104 -8.29 -3.89 12.86
N GLY A 105 -9.56 -4.04 13.28
CA GLY A 105 -10.14 -3.18 14.31
C GLY A 105 -10.15 -1.71 13.92
N ILE A 106 -10.46 -1.41 12.67
CA ILE A 106 -10.50 -0.03 12.18
C ILE A 106 -11.75 0.65 12.74
N ARG A 107 -11.54 1.65 13.59
CA ARG A 107 -12.62 2.39 14.26
C ARG A 107 -12.83 3.79 13.71
N SER A 108 -11.81 4.34 13.08
CA SER A 108 -11.87 5.67 12.48
C SER A 108 -11.17 5.63 11.14
N ILE A 109 -11.60 6.48 10.22
CA ILE A 109 -11.01 6.59 8.88
C ILE A 109 -10.73 8.06 8.57
N PRO A 110 -9.64 8.34 7.82
CA PRO A 110 -8.68 7.36 7.35
C PRO A 110 -7.80 6.83 8.49
N THR A 111 -7.36 5.60 8.37
CA THR A 111 -6.31 5.03 9.21
C THR A 111 -5.25 4.47 8.29
N LEU A 112 -4.01 4.88 8.52
CA LEU A 112 -2.86 4.37 7.78
C LEU A 112 -2.16 3.31 8.64
N ALA A 113 -1.92 2.16 8.05
CA ALA A 113 -1.18 1.09 8.71
C ALA A 113 0.02 0.69 7.85
N VAL A 114 1.11 0.33 8.50
CA VAL A 114 2.34 -0.09 7.80
C VAL A 114 2.60 -1.54 8.14
N PHE A 115 2.85 -2.35 7.09
CA PHE A 115 3.14 -3.77 7.21
C PHE A 115 4.54 -4.05 6.68
N LYS A 116 5.22 -5.00 7.32
CA LYS A 116 6.50 -5.52 6.86
C LYS A 116 6.52 -7.02 7.14
N ASP A 117 6.87 -7.80 6.13
CA ASP A 117 6.89 -9.27 6.23
C ASP A 117 5.55 -9.83 6.74
N GLY A 118 4.46 -9.25 6.27
CA GLY A 118 3.11 -9.68 6.61
C GLY A 118 2.59 -9.22 7.95
N LYS A 119 3.37 -8.45 8.72
CA LYS A 119 3.00 -8.01 10.07
C LYS A 119 2.81 -6.51 10.13
N GLU A 120 1.77 -6.07 10.83
CA GLU A 120 1.55 -4.65 11.09
C GLU A 120 2.60 -4.15 12.08
N VAL A 121 3.38 -3.13 11.67
CA VAL A 121 4.43 -2.57 12.51
C VAL A 121 4.03 -1.26 13.19
N THR A 122 3.11 -0.50 12.58
CA THR A 122 2.58 0.72 13.18
C THR A 122 1.30 1.15 12.47
N ARG A 123 0.56 2.07 13.08
CA ARG A 123 -0.60 2.71 12.45
C ARG A 123 -0.79 4.12 12.97
N GLN A 124 -1.46 4.94 12.17
CA GLN A 124 -1.80 6.31 12.52
C GLN A 124 -3.22 6.60 12.05
N ALA A 125 -4.09 7.00 12.99
CA ALA A 125 -5.44 7.41 12.67
C ALA A 125 -5.48 8.90 12.33
N GLY A 126 -6.36 9.27 11.42
CA GLY A 126 -6.59 10.64 11.03
C GLY A 126 -5.88 11.06 9.76
N ALA A 127 -6.47 12.05 9.07
CA ALA A 127 -5.89 12.58 7.83
C ALA A 127 -4.68 13.46 8.14
N MET A 128 -3.70 13.42 7.25
CA MET A 128 -2.50 14.26 7.34
C MET A 128 -2.37 15.10 6.07
N PRO A 129 -1.93 16.38 6.18
CA PRO A 129 -1.58 17.17 5.00
C PRO A 129 -0.45 16.52 4.20
N GLY A 130 -0.36 16.86 2.91
CA GLY A 130 0.59 16.22 1.99
C GLY A 130 2.03 16.11 2.48
N PRO A 131 2.69 17.21 2.87
CA PRO A 131 4.08 17.13 3.35
C PRO A 131 4.23 16.29 4.61
N GLN A 132 3.28 16.38 5.53
CA GLN A 132 3.28 15.59 6.76
C GLN A 132 3.08 14.10 6.46
N LEU A 133 2.17 13.78 5.54
CA LEU A 133 1.90 12.40 5.13
C LEU A 133 3.16 11.74 4.57
N LEU A 134 3.83 12.40 3.63
CA LEU A 134 5.05 11.88 3.03
C LEU A 134 6.14 11.66 4.07
N ARG A 135 6.37 12.66 4.94
CA ARG A 135 7.38 12.54 6.01
C ARG A 135 7.06 11.41 6.97
N TRP A 136 5.78 11.24 7.32
CA TRP A 136 5.38 10.15 8.21
C TRP A 136 5.66 8.79 7.57
N ILE A 137 5.26 8.61 6.32
CA ILE A 137 5.50 7.34 5.61
C ILE A 137 7.01 7.07 5.54
N GLU A 138 7.80 8.05 5.14
CA GLU A 138 9.26 7.88 5.06
C GLU A 138 9.86 7.48 6.42
N SER A 139 9.41 8.12 7.50
CA SER A 139 9.94 7.85 8.84
C SER A 139 9.60 6.44 9.32
N VAL A 140 8.38 5.95 9.06
CA VAL A 140 7.94 4.64 9.56
C VAL A 140 8.39 3.49 8.65
N THR A 141 8.76 3.76 7.41
CA THR A 141 9.22 2.72 6.49
C THR A 141 10.74 2.60 6.43
N ALA A 142 11.48 3.59 6.93
CA ALA A 142 12.93 3.58 6.89
C ALA A 142 13.54 2.40 7.66
N TYR A 143 12.86 1.92 8.71
CA TYR A 143 13.33 0.84 9.57
C TYR A 143 12.40 -0.38 9.54
N ALA A 144 11.46 -0.39 8.64
CA ALA A 144 10.52 -1.51 8.51
C ALA A 144 11.14 -2.69 7.73
#